data_0f30cfd71297dd562fd7d9284a34a18a
#
_entry.id   0f30cfd71297dd562fd7d9284a34a18a
#
_cell.length_a   1.000
_cell.length_b   1.000
_cell.length_c   1.000
_cell.angle_alpha   90.00
_cell.angle_beta   90.00
_cell.angle_gamma   90.00
#
_symmetry.space_group_name_H-M   'P 1'
#
loop_
_entity.id
_entity.type
_entity.pdbx_description
1 polymer ?
#
loop_
_entity_poly.entity_id
_entity_poly.type
_entity_poly.pdbx_seq_one_letter_code
_entity_poly.pdbx_strand_id
1 'polypeptide(L)'
;MAGLWFDEFKIDHVFQHEIKRTVLESDNMWFSNATCNPAAIHIDEEYCKGTEFGKPLMNSIFTLGLIIGLSVQDTTLGTTVANLGMTDVVFPFPVFAGDTLRSQTTVLEKRESKSRPNAGIVTFLHQGFNQRGEEVMRCKRQALMLKKAS
;
A
#
# COMPACT_ATOMS: atom_id res chain seq x y z
N MET A 1 -4.34 -6.14 -18.88
CA MET A 1 -3.81 -4.83 -19.29
C MET A 1 -2.57 -4.54 -18.44
N ALA A 2 -1.55 -3.89 -19.00
CA ALA A 2 -0.41 -3.41 -18.23
C ALA A 2 -0.80 -2.14 -17.46
N GLY A 3 -0.05 -1.80 -16.40
CA GLY A 3 -0.13 -0.49 -15.78
C GLY A 3 0.34 0.63 -16.72
N LEU A 4 0.53 1.82 -16.18
CA LEU A 4 0.98 2.98 -16.96
C LEU A 4 2.50 3.00 -17.11
N TRP A 5 2.98 3.48 -18.26
CA TRP A 5 4.37 3.81 -18.48
C TRP A 5 4.73 5.16 -17.86
N PHE A 6 6.02 5.42 -17.61
CA PHE A 6 6.49 6.69 -17.04
C PHE A 6 5.87 7.92 -17.73
N ASP A 7 5.80 7.90 -19.06
CA ASP A 7 5.33 9.03 -19.87
C ASP A 7 3.84 9.33 -19.67
N GLU A 8 3.06 8.33 -19.30
CA GLU A 8 1.60 8.40 -19.17
C GLU A 8 1.14 8.97 -17.81
N PHE A 9 2.01 8.97 -16.80
CA PHE A 9 1.67 9.57 -15.52
C PHE A 9 1.55 11.10 -15.61
N LYS A 10 0.50 11.64 -15.00
CA LYS A 10 0.28 13.10 -14.88
C LYS A 10 0.38 13.49 -13.42
N ILE A 11 1.14 14.55 -13.12
CA ILE A 11 1.23 15.12 -11.77
C ILE A 11 -0.17 15.56 -11.33
N ASP A 12 -0.47 15.42 -10.06
CA ASP A 12 -1.76 15.69 -9.40
C ASP A 12 -2.91 14.77 -9.83
N HIS A 13 -2.67 13.80 -10.74
CA HIS A 13 -3.71 12.82 -11.04
C HIS A 13 -3.94 11.89 -9.85
N VAL A 14 -5.23 11.66 -9.53
CA VAL A 14 -5.69 10.81 -8.43
C VAL A 14 -6.37 9.56 -9.00
N PHE A 15 -5.80 8.40 -8.69
CA PHE A 15 -6.40 7.10 -8.98
C PHE A 15 -7.29 6.67 -7.81
N GLN A 16 -8.57 6.44 -8.07
CA GLN A 16 -9.48 5.75 -7.16
C GLN A 16 -9.54 4.28 -7.60
N HIS A 17 -8.85 3.40 -6.86
CA HIS A 17 -8.77 1.99 -7.25
C HIS A 17 -10.08 1.27 -6.97
N GLU A 18 -10.58 0.53 -7.96
CA GLU A 18 -11.87 -0.18 -7.86
C GLU A 18 -11.79 -1.40 -6.94
N ILE A 19 -10.63 -2.08 -6.92
CA ILE A 19 -10.44 -3.29 -6.12
C ILE A 19 -10.43 -2.91 -4.63
N LYS A 20 -11.30 -3.60 -3.88
CA LYS A 20 -11.38 -3.51 -2.43
C LYS A 20 -11.17 -4.90 -1.85
N ARG A 21 -10.67 -4.98 -0.63
CA ARG A 21 -10.48 -6.26 0.03
C ARG A 21 -10.85 -6.22 1.50
N THR A 22 -11.68 -7.16 1.94
CA THR A 22 -11.91 -7.41 3.37
C THR A 22 -10.72 -8.17 3.94
N VAL A 23 -10.13 -7.65 5.03
CA VAL A 23 -9.05 -8.32 5.74
C VAL A 23 -9.60 -9.33 6.73
N LEU A 24 -8.92 -10.46 6.87
CA LEU A 24 -9.33 -11.60 7.68
C LEU A 24 -8.32 -11.87 8.81
N GLU A 25 -8.76 -12.55 9.86
CA GLU A 25 -7.85 -13.02 10.93
C GLU A 25 -6.72 -13.88 10.37
N SER A 26 -7.03 -14.74 9.39
CA SER A 26 -6.04 -15.58 8.71
C SER A 26 -4.93 -14.77 8.00
N ASP A 27 -5.25 -13.60 7.48
CA ASP A 27 -4.23 -12.70 6.90
C ASP A 27 -3.22 -12.25 7.95
N ASN A 28 -3.72 -11.88 9.12
CA ASN A 28 -2.90 -11.41 10.24
C ASN A 28 -2.00 -12.52 10.78
N MET A 29 -2.58 -13.70 11.02
CA MET A 29 -1.85 -14.89 11.46
C MET A 29 -0.77 -15.29 10.46
N TRP A 30 -1.14 -15.41 9.19
CA TRP A 30 -0.20 -15.78 8.13
C TRP A 30 0.95 -14.78 8.01
N PHE A 31 0.63 -13.50 7.94
CA PHE A 31 1.65 -12.45 7.73
C PHE A 31 2.59 -12.33 8.93
N SER A 32 2.05 -12.35 10.16
CA SER A 32 2.86 -12.27 11.37
C SER A 32 3.80 -13.47 11.50
N ASN A 33 3.33 -14.67 11.19
CA ASN A 33 4.16 -15.88 11.17
C ASN A 33 5.23 -15.82 10.06
N ALA A 34 4.85 -15.44 8.84
CA ALA A 34 5.78 -15.35 7.70
C ALA A 34 6.90 -14.34 7.92
N THR A 35 6.63 -13.29 8.71
CA THR A 35 7.61 -12.25 9.07
C THR A 35 8.29 -12.47 10.42
N CYS A 36 8.07 -13.63 11.05
CA CYS A 36 8.61 -13.97 12.38
C CYS A 36 8.26 -12.91 13.45
N ASN A 37 7.08 -12.31 13.38
CA ASN A 37 6.60 -11.33 14.37
C ASN A 37 5.77 -12.03 15.45
N PRO A 38 6.27 -12.24 16.68
CA PRO A 38 5.57 -12.96 17.74
C PRO A 38 4.68 -12.05 18.60
N ALA A 39 4.43 -10.80 18.19
CA ALA A 39 3.69 -9.86 19.02
C ALA A 39 2.26 -10.32 19.27
N ALA A 40 1.93 -10.58 20.53
CA ALA A 40 0.64 -11.08 20.98
C ALA A 40 -0.54 -10.22 20.50
N ILE A 41 -0.34 -8.91 20.36
CA ILE A 41 -1.36 -7.98 19.87
C ILE A 41 -1.91 -8.34 18.46
N HIS A 42 -1.17 -9.13 17.68
CA HIS A 42 -1.59 -9.56 16.35
C HIS A 42 -2.16 -10.97 16.30
N ILE A 43 -1.77 -11.84 17.25
CA ILE A 43 -1.97 -13.29 17.11
C ILE A 43 -2.60 -13.97 18.32
N ASP A 44 -2.80 -13.25 19.43
CA ASP A 44 -3.36 -13.79 20.67
C ASP A 44 -4.62 -13.02 21.06
N GLU A 45 -5.76 -13.65 20.79
CA GLU A 45 -7.07 -13.06 21.06
C GLU A 45 -7.31 -12.87 22.56
N GLU A 46 -6.86 -13.82 23.41
CA GLU A 46 -7.03 -13.73 24.86
C GLU A 46 -6.23 -12.59 25.45
N TYR A 47 -4.98 -12.42 24.99
CA TYR A 47 -4.16 -11.26 25.35
C TYR A 47 -4.84 -9.94 24.94
N CYS A 48 -5.41 -9.89 23.74
CA CYS A 48 -5.99 -8.68 23.19
C CYS A 48 -7.24 -8.20 23.94
N LYS A 49 -7.97 -9.08 24.62
CA LYS A 49 -9.12 -8.69 25.48
C LYS A 49 -8.73 -7.71 26.58
N GLY A 50 -7.48 -7.76 27.04
CA GLY A 50 -6.92 -6.85 28.05
C GLY A 50 -6.36 -5.54 27.48
N THR A 51 -6.36 -5.34 26.17
CA THR A 51 -5.85 -4.14 25.51
C THR A 51 -6.96 -3.12 25.25
N GLU A 52 -6.59 -1.89 24.96
CA GLU A 52 -7.54 -0.84 24.54
C GLU A 52 -8.38 -1.20 23.31
N PHE A 53 -7.89 -2.13 22.47
CA PHE A 53 -8.58 -2.58 21.25
C PHE A 53 -9.56 -3.72 21.48
N GLY A 54 -9.40 -4.52 22.55
CA GLY A 54 -10.27 -5.65 22.89
C GLY A 54 -10.24 -6.83 21.93
N LYS A 55 -9.44 -6.77 20.85
CA LYS A 55 -9.31 -7.78 19.78
C LYS A 55 -7.99 -7.61 19.03
N PRO A 56 -7.53 -8.64 18.27
CA PRO A 56 -6.28 -8.55 17.53
C PRO A 56 -6.26 -7.39 16.53
N LEU A 57 -5.20 -6.60 16.62
CA LEU A 57 -4.90 -5.52 15.69
C LEU A 57 -4.23 -6.11 14.44
N MET A 58 -4.67 -5.73 13.25
CA MET A 58 -3.98 -6.12 12.01
C MET A 58 -2.55 -5.58 11.99
N ASN A 59 -1.62 -6.42 11.52
CA ASN A 59 -0.24 -6.02 11.35
C ASN A 59 -0.15 -4.83 10.38
N SER A 60 0.42 -3.72 10.82
CA SER A 60 0.47 -2.49 10.04
C SER A 60 1.27 -2.62 8.74
N ILE A 61 2.30 -3.47 8.72
CA ILE A 61 3.09 -3.73 7.50
C ILE A 61 2.28 -4.54 6.49
N PHE A 62 1.41 -5.46 6.95
CA PHE A 62 0.43 -6.10 6.08
C PHE A 62 -0.52 -5.07 5.45
N THR A 63 -1.06 -4.14 6.27
CA THR A 63 -1.93 -3.06 5.77
C THR A 63 -1.21 -2.21 4.73
N LEU A 64 0.04 -1.80 4.97
CA LEU A 64 0.87 -1.07 4.02
C LEU A 64 1.00 -1.83 2.70
N GLY A 65 1.39 -3.11 2.77
CA GLY A 65 1.55 -3.96 1.59
C GLY A 65 0.26 -4.13 0.81
N LEU A 66 -0.87 -4.33 1.50
CA LEU A 66 -2.18 -4.49 0.86
C LEU A 66 -2.61 -3.21 0.13
N ILE A 67 -2.50 -2.04 0.76
CA ILE A 67 -2.91 -0.76 0.14
C ILE A 67 -2.08 -0.47 -1.12
N ILE A 68 -0.77 -0.73 -1.08
CA ILE A 68 0.08 -0.61 -2.28
C ILE A 68 -0.34 -1.66 -3.31
N GLY A 69 -0.56 -2.91 -2.90
CA GLY A 69 -0.98 -4.00 -3.78
C GLY A 69 -2.26 -3.69 -4.56
N LEU A 70 -3.25 -3.09 -3.90
CA LEU A 70 -4.51 -2.67 -4.53
C LEU A 70 -4.31 -1.60 -5.63
N SER A 71 -3.20 -0.86 -5.61
CA SER A 71 -2.88 0.17 -6.60
C SER A 71 -2.16 -0.36 -7.85
N VAL A 72 -1.59 -1.57 -7.77
CA VAL A 72 -0.64 -2.07 -8.78
C VAL A 72 -1.26 -2.19 -10.16
N GLN A 73 -2.48 -2.73 -10.25
CA GLN A 73 -3.14 -3.00 -11.52
C GLN A 73 -3.30 -1.74 -12.37
N ASP A 74 -3.66 -0.62 -11.75
CA ASP A 74 -3.96 0.64 -12.44
C ASP A 74 -2.72 1.52 -12.63
N THR A 75 -1.62 1.21 -11.94
CA THR A 75 -0.44 2.07 -11.92
C THR A 75 0.82 1.39 -12.46
N THR A 76 1.29 0.32 -11.82
CA THR A 76 2.66 -0.18 -11.99
C THR A 76 2.78 -1.59 -12.56
N LEU A 77 1.67 -2.27 -12.87
CA LEU A 77 1.67 -3.65 -13.33
C LEU A 77 2.44 -3.80 -14.65
N GLY A 78 3.55 -4.54 -14.62
CA GLY A 78 4.36 -4.83 -15.81
C GLY A 78 5.18 -3.65 -16.34
N THR A 79 5.14 -2.48 -15.71
CA THR A 79 5.84 -1.27 -16.14
C THR A 79 6.83 -0.73 -15.10
N THR A 80 6.82 -1.29 -13.88
CA THR A 80 7.81 -0.93 -12.85
C THR A 80 9.08 -1.74 -12.96
N VAL A 81 10.22 -1.09 -12.74
CA VAL A 81 11.54 -1.74 -12.62
C VAL A 81 11.83 -2.10 -11.16
N ALA A 82 11.60 -1.15 -10.26
CA ALA A 82 11.91 -1.31 -8.84
C ALA A 82 11.14 -0.31 -7.96
N ASN A 83 10.92 -0.71 -6.70
CA ASN A 83 10.57 0.19 -5.63
C ASN A 83 11.86 0.77 -5.04
N LEU A 84 12.03 2.09 -5.07
CA LEU A 84 13.25 2.75 -4.61
C LEU A 84 13.23 3.13 -3.13
N GLY A 85 12.04 3.29 -2.56
CA GLY A 85 11.91 3.62 -1.16
C GLY A 85 10.53 4.16 -0.80
N MET A 86 10.32 4.31 0.51
CA MET A 86 9.10 4.86 1.10
C MET A 86 9.47 5.83 2.21
N THR A 87 8.69 6.91 2.32
CA THR A 87 8.78 7.91 3.38
C THR A 87 7.40 8.27 3.89
N ASP A 88 7.36 8.98 5.02
CA ASP A 88 6.12 9.50 5.61
C ASP A 88 5.05 8.40 5.80
N VAL A 89 5.49 7.20 6.22
CA VAL A 89 4.60 6.08 6.51
C VAL A 89 3.88 6.33 7.83
N VAL A 90 2.56 6.43 7.79
CA VAL A 90 1.72 6.72 8.94
C VAL A 90 0.50 5.81 8.95
N PHE A 91 0.06 5.37 10.13
CA PHE A 91 -1.13 4.55 10.35
C PHE A 91 -2.09 5.29 11.30
N PRO A 92 -2.94 6.20 10.77
CA PRO A 92 -3.77 7.08 11.62
C PRO A 92 -4.86 6.35 12.39
N PHE A 93 -5.43 5.27 11.81
CA PHE A 93 -6.48 4.48 12.44
C PHE A 93 -6.13 2.99 12.42
N PRO A 94 -6.48 2.24 13.48
CA PRO A 94 -6.27 0.80 13.53
C PRO A 94 -7.14 0.06 12.52
N VAL A 95 -6.64 -1.08 12.03
CA VAL A 95 -7.36 -2.00 11.16
C VAL A 95 -7.61 -3.30 11.93
N PHE A 96 -8.80 -3.86 11.77
CA PHE A 96 -9.21 -5.13 12.38
C PHE A 96 -9.72 -6.10 11.33
N ALA A 97 -9.69 -7.39 11.63
CA ALA A 97 -10.36 -8.40 10.81
C ALA A 97 -11.84 -8.03 10.62
N GLY A 98 -12.32 -8.15 9.38
CA GLY A 98 -13.65 -7.69 8.96
C GLY A 98 -13.68 -6.29 8.34
N ASP A 99 -12.64 -5.48 8.49
CA ASP A 99 -12.56 -4.21 7.77
C ASP A 99 -12.33 -4.45 6.27
N THR A 100 -13.02 -3.66 5.45
CA THR A 100 -12.83 -3.68 3.99
C THR A 100 -12.03 -2.45 3.56
N LEU A 101 -10.85 -2.70 3.03
CA LEU A 101 -9.90 -1.66 2.66
C LEU A 101 -9.99 -1.32 1.17
N ARG A 102 -9.86 -0.04 0.87
CA ARG A 102 -9.69 0.52 -0.47
C ARG A 102 -8.45 1.38 -0.55
N SER A 103 -7.92 1.53 -1.74
CA SER A 103 -6.72 2.33 -2.00
C SER A 103 -7.02 3.52 -2.90
N GLN A 104 -6.28 4.60 -2.66
CA GLN A 104 -6.21 5.78 -3.52
C GLN A 104 -4.73 6.11 -3.73
N THR A 105 -4.38 6.54 -4.94
CA THR A 105 -3.00 6.91 -5.27
C THR A 105 -2.97 8.25 -5.99
N THR A 106 -2.18 9.18 -5.49
CA THR A 106 -1.92 10.48 -6.13
C THR A 106 -0.50 10.50 -6.68
N VAL A 107 -0.32 10.98 -7.90
CA VAL A 107 1.01 11.24 -8.49
C VAL A 107 1.50 12.59 -7.97
N LEU A 108 2.51 12.60 -7.11
CA LEU A 108 3.06 13.83 -6.54
C LEU A 108 4.11 14.47 -7.45
N GLU A 109 5.01 13.64 -7.98
CA GLU A 109 6.16 14.10 -8.77
C GLU A 109 6.55 13.06 -9.80
N LYS A 110 7.18 13.50 -10.87
CA LYS A 110 7.88 12.63 -11.83
C LYS A 110 9.15 13.30 -12.33
N ARG A 111 10.19 12.52 -12.49
CA ARG A 111 11.45 12.99 -13.05
C ARG A 111 12.17 11.89 -13.82
N GLU A 112 12.97 12.28 -14.79
CA GLU A 112 13.85 11.38 -15.53
C GLU A 112 14.85 10.68 -14.61
N SER A 113 15.17 9.42 -14.91
CA SER A 113 16.27 8.74 -14.24
C SER A 113 17.61 9.22 -14.79
N LYS A 114 18.51 9.61 -13.88
CA LYS A 114 19.88 10.04 -14.28
C LYS A 114 20.75 8.89 -14.77
N SER A 115 20.47 7.68 -14.29
CA SER A 115 21.30 6.49 -14.59
C SER A 115 20.67 5.53 -15.61
N ARG A 116 19.39 5.72 -15.96
CA ARG A 116 18.64 4.83 -16.86
C ARG A 116 17.84 5.65 -17.88
N PRO A 117 18.32 5.83 -19.10
CA PRO A 117 17.67 6.68 -20.12
C PRO A 117 16.24 6.21 -20.48
N ASN A 118 15.98 4.90 -20.38
CA ASN A 118 14.69 4.27 -20.67
C ASN A 118 13.72 4.22 -19.46
N ALA A 119 14.01 4.96 -18.39
CA ALA A 119 13.18 4.96 -17.20
C ALA A 119 13.11 6.34 -16.55
N GLY A 120 12.11 6.53 -15.71
CA GLY A 120 11.95 7.70 -14.86
C GLY A 120 11.45 7.31 -13.47
N ILE A 121 11.52 8.23 -12.54
CA ILE A 121 11.08 8.03 -11.16
C ILE A 121 9.75 8.77 -10.97
N VAL A 122 8.76 8.04 -10.47
CA VAL A 122 7.45 8.60 -10.08
C VAL A 122 7.32 8.52 -8.56
N THR A 123 6.95 9.63 -7.95
CA THR A 123 6.61 9.69 -6.52
C THR A 123 5.11 9.65 -6.36
N PHE A 124 4.63 8.62 -5.69
CA PHE A 124 3.23 8.40 -5.37
C PHE A 124 2.93 8.73 -3.90
N LEU A 125 1.77 9.31 -3.62
CA LEU A 125 1.12 9.26 -2.32
C LEU A 125 0.09 8.14 -2.37
N HIS A 126 0.30 7.07 -1.62
CA HIS A 126 -0.70 6.03 -1.39
C HIS A 126 -1.46 6.33 -0.12
N GLN A 127 -2.78 6.19 -0.17
CA GLN A 127 -3.69 6.34 0.97
C GLN A 127 -4.64 5.14 1.02
N GLY A 128 -4.78 4.56 2.19
CA GLY A 128 -5.70 3.47 2.45
C GLY A 128 -6.86 3.92 3.33
N PHE A 129 -8.07 3.49 3.02
CA PHE A 129 -9.27 3.81 3.79
C PHE A 129 -10.05 2.53 4.08
N ASN A 130 -10.70 2.49 5.24
CA ASN A 130 -11.65 1.44 5.56
C ASN A 130 -13.06 1.77 5.02
N GLN A 131 -14.03 0.89 5.29
CA GLN A 131 -15.43 1.04 4.85
C GLN A 131 -16.15 2.25 5.45
N ARG A 132 -15.64 2.82 6.56
CA ARG A 132 -16.18 4.03 7.21
C ARG A 132 -15.58 5.31 6.65
N GLY A 133 -14.60 5.20 5.73
CA GLY A 133 -13.88 6.35 5.18
C GLY A 133 -12.74 6.86 6.05
N GLU A 134 -12.39 6.13 7.12
CA GLU A 134 -11.25 6.47 7.99
C GLU A 134 -9.94 6.12 7.28
N GLU A 135 -8.98 7.05 7.30
CA GLU A 135 -7.65 6.81 6.73
C GLU A 135 -6.84 5.88 7.64
N VAL A 136 -6.55 4.70 7.16
CA VAL A 136 -5.85 3.66 7.93
C VAL A 136 -4.35 3.58 7.63
N MET A 137 -3.93 4.11 6.50
CA MET A 137 -2.53 4.15 6.09
C MET A 137 -2.29 5.24 5.06
N ARG A 138 -1.15 5.89 5.13
CA ARG A 138 -0.59 6.68 4.02
C ARG A 138 0.92 6.55 3.97
N CYS A 139 1.48 6.64 2.77
CA CYS A 139 2.92 6.74 2.56
C CYS A 139 3.25 7.42 1.24
N LYS A 140 4.42 8.04 1.14
CA LYS A 140 5.03 8.42 -0.13
C LYS A 140 5.92 7.28 -0.60
N ARG A 141 5.81 6.88 -1.88
CA ARG A 141 6.62 5.83 -2.49
C ARG A 141 7.26 6.33 -3.77
N GLN A 142 8.55 6.09 -3.93
CA GLN A 142 9.26 6.32 -5.19
C GLN A 142 9.43 5.00 -5.95
N ALA A 143 8.91 4.97 -7.17
CA ALA A 143 9.03 3.82 -8.07
C ALA A 143 9.80 4.20 -9.34
N LEU A 144 10.72 3.32 -9.74
CA LEU A 144 11.40 3.42 -11.03
C LEU A 144 10.52 2.76 -12.10
N MET A 145 10.05 3.57 -13.04
CA MET A 145 9.08 3.19 -14.06
C MET A 145 9.73 3.20 -15.44
N LEU A 146 9.43 2.18 -16.25
CA LEU A 146 9.86 2.14 -17.65
C LEU A 146 9.14 3.22 -18.48
N LYS A 147 9.85 3.78 -19.43
CA LYS A 147 9.26 4.58 -20.50
C LYS A 147 8.66 3.68 -21.58
N LYS A 148 7.67 4.20 -22.28
CA LYS A 148 7.13 3.52 -23.45
C LYS A 148 8.22 3.40 -24.52
N ALA A 149 8.39 2.20 -25.10
CA ALA A 149 9.29 2.03 -26.22
C ALA A 149 8.79 2.88 -27.41
N SER A 150 9.71 3.62 -28.04
CA SER A 150 9.45 4.41 -29.23
C SER A 150 9.10 3.51 -30.41
#